data_a0e12898ef0eae9631272d06c3cbf2a9
#
_entry.id   a0e12898ef0eae9631272d06c3cbf2a9
#
_cell.length_a   1.000
_cell.length_b   1.000
_cell.length_c   1.000
_cell.angle_alpha   90.00
_cell.angle_beta   90.00
_cell.angle_gamma   90.00
#
_symmetry.space_group_name_H-M   'P 1'
#
loop_
_entity.id
_entity.type
_entity.pdbx_description
1 polymer ?
#
loop_
_entity_poly.entity_id
_entity_poly.type
_entity_poly.pdbx_seq_one_letter_code
_entity_poly.pdbx_strand_id
1 'polypeptide(L)'
;MGEGSKTQLLGRYIVVDPEVCHGKPTFRGTRIFVADVLDMVADGMAWETIIEQWHNSITKEAITEAVKLANEAFLKHVNEFVLEPTSS
;
A
#
# COMPACT_ATOMS: atom_id res chain seq x y z
N MET A 1 -20.11 -13.67 15.54
CA MET A 1 -19.58 -13.66 15.47
C MET A 1 -18.53 -12.97 15.02
N GLY A 2 -18.39 -12.25 15.32
CA GLY A 2 -17.46 -11.41 14.89
C GLY A 2 -16.35 -11.96 14.26
N GLU A 3 -16.21 -12.99 14.51
CA GLU A 3 -15.17 -13.58 13.95
C GLU A 3 -15.23 -13.55 12.55
N GLY A 4 -16.26 -13.16 11.99
CA GLY A 4 -16.34 -13.10 10.58
C GLY A 4 -15.36 -12.17 9.95
N SER A 5 -14.94 -11.18 10.67
CA SER A 5 -14.04 -10.22 10.05
C SER A 5 -12.63 -10.73 10.07
N LYS A 6 -12.01 -10.76 8.92
CA LYS A 6 -10.62 -11.11 8.79
C LYS A 6 -9.78 -9.93 8.38
N THR A 7 -10.32 -8.74 8.53
CA THR A 7 -9.63 -7.52 8.20
C THR A 7 -8.44 -7.34 9.13
N GLN A 8 -7.29 -7.08 8.56
CA GLN A 8 -6.09 -6.82 9.33
C GLN A 8 -5.59 -5.44 9.00
N LEU A 9 -5.24 -4.71 10.04
CA LEU A 9 -4.64 -3.40 9.87
C LEU A 9 -3.15 -3.55 9.70
N LEU A 10 -2.63 -3.04 8.60
CA LEU A 10 -1.20 -3.02 8.39
C LEU A 10 -0.58 -1.75 8.93
N GLY A 11 -1.43 -0.82 9.34
CA GLY A 11 -1.03 0.44 9.93
C GLY A 11 -2.30 1.18 10.25
N ARG A 12 -2.21 2.49 10.34
CA ARG A 12 -3.38 3.29 10.67
C ARG A 12 -4.35 3.41 9.48
N TYR A 13 -3.79 3.47 8.26
CA TYR A 13 -4.58 3.80 7.09
C TYR A 13 -4.68 2.66 6.08
N ILE A 14 -4.02 1.54 6.31
CA ILE A 14 -3.94 0.47 5.32
C ILE A 14 -4.43 -0.82 5.92
N VAL A 15 -5.29 -1.51 5.16
CA VAL A 15 -5.90 -2.75 5.62
C VAL A 15 -5.78 -3.83 4.56
N VAL A 16 -5.86 -5.06 5.01
CA VAL A 16 -6.01 -6.22 4.15
C VAL A 16 -7.25 -6.95 4.60
N ASP A 17 -8.17 -7.16 3.68
CA ASP A 17 -9.40 -7.91 3.97
C ASP A 17 -9.54 -8.94 2.88
N PRO A 18 -9.50 -10.23 3.22
CA PRO A 18 -9.56 -11.27 2.19
C PRO A 18 -10.82 -11.21 1.36
N GLU A 19 -11.87 -10.58 1.85
CA GLU A 19 -13.12 -10.50 1.11
C GLU A 19 -13.26 -9.21 0.32
N VAL A 20 -12.29 -8.32 0.42
CA VAL A 20 -12.30 -7.08 -0.32
C VAL A 20 -11.09 -7.05 -1.23
N CYS A 21 -11.34 -6.83 -2.52
CA CYS A 21 -10.27 -6.71 -3.51
C CYS A 21 -9.31 -7.89 -3.47
N HIS A 22 -9.86 -9.08 -3.21
CA HIS A 22 -9.09 -10.33 -3.20
C HIS A 22 -7.94 -10.33 -2.19
N GLY A 23 -8.12 -9.60 -1.10
CA GLY A 23 -7.10 -9.60 -0.05
C GLY A 23 -5.91 -8.73 -0.33
N LYS A 24 -5.96 -7.90 -1.35
CA LYS A 24 -4.85 -6.98 -1.61
C LYS A 24 -4.97 -5.76 -0.72
N PRO A 25 -3.85 -5.17 -0.32
CA PRO A 25 -3.91 -4.00 0.57
C PRO A 25 -4.66 -2.85 -0.07
N THR A 26 -5.54 -2.25 0.71
CA THR A 26 -6.28 -1.06 0.31
C THR A 26 -6.20 -0.03 1.41
N PHE A 27 -6.55 1.21 1.09
CA PHE A 27 -6.65 2.24 2.10
C PHE A 27 -7.95 2.04 2.87
N ARG A 28 -7.86 2.12 4.18
CA ARG A 28 -8.99 1.83 5.06
C ARG A 28 -10.21 2.66 4.68
N GLY A 29 -11.34 2.00 4.59
CA GLY A 29 -12.58 2.67 4.23
C GLY A 29 -12.76 2.88 2.74
N THR A 30 -11.85 2.38 1.92
CA THR A 30 -11.94 2.54 0.47
C THR A 30 -11.65 1.21 -0.19
N ARG A 31 -11.82 1.18 -1.51
CA ARG A 31 -11.35 0.06 -2.32
C ARG A 31 -10.17 0.46 -3.19
N ILE A 32 -9.46 1.50 -2.77
CA ILE A 32 -8.31 1.99 -3.51
C ILE A 32 -7.11 1.13 -3.16
N PHE A 33 -6.52 0.51 -4.17
CA PHE A 33 -5.35 -0.32 -3.97
C PHE A 33 -4.16 0.54 -3.58
N VAL A 34 -3.45 0.10 -2.55
CA VAL A 34 -2.21 0.76 -2.17
C VAL A 34 -1.21 0.71 -3.32
N ALA A 35 -1.18 -0.43 -4.04
CA ALA A 35 -0.25 -0.57 -5.16
C ALA A 35 -0.46 0.48 -6.23
N ASP A 36 -1.72 0.84 -6.51
CA ASP A 36 -2.00 1.85 -7.53
C ASP A 36 -1.44 3.20 -7.12
N VAL A 37 -1.58 3.55 -5.85
CA VAL A 37 -1.06 4.82 -5.37
C VAL A 37 0.46 4.82 -5.38
N LEU A 38 1.07 3.70 -4.99
CA LEU A 38 2.52 3.60 -5.02
C LEU A 38 3.06 3.71 -6.45
N ASP A 39 2.32 3.18 -7.42
CA ASP A 39 2.71 3.34 -8.82
C ASP A 39 2.68 4.80 -9.23
N MET A 40 1.71 5.55 -8.78
CA MET A 40 1.64 6.98 -9.09
C MET A 40 2.80 7.73 -8.45
N VAL A 41 3.18 7.35 -7.23
CA VAL A 41 4.34 7.95 -6.58
C VAL A 41 5.59 7.65 -7.38
N ALA A 42 5.73 6.40 -7.84
CA ALA A 42 6.90 6.00 -8.61
C ALA A 42 6.97 6.74 -9.93
N ASP A 43 5.83 7.11 -10.49
CA ASP A 43 5.80 7.87 -11.74
C ASP A 43 6.14 9.34 -11.53
N GLY A 44 6.37 9.76 -10.31
CA GLY A 44 6.73 11.15 -10.05
C GLY A 44 5.56 12.08 -9.92
N MET A 45 4.35 11.53 -9.78
CA MET A 45 3.18 12.37 -9.67
C MET A 45 3.17 13.08 -8.32
N ALA A 46 2.85 14.37 -8.33
CA ALA A 46 2.76 15.11 -7.07
C ALA A 46 1.69 14.51 -6.18
N TRP A 47 1.94 14.46 -4.89
CA TRP A 47 1.00 13.85 -3.96
C TRP A 47 -0.35 14.55 -3.96
N GLU A 48 -0.35 15.86 -4.13
CA GLU A 48 -1.60 16.59 -4.21
C GLU A 48 -2.43 16.14 -5.41
N THR A 49 -1.75 15.86 -6.52
CA THR A 49 -2.43 15.40 -7.72
C THR A 49 -2.99 13.99 -7.50
N ILE A 50 -2.23 13.14 -6.81
CA ILE A 50 -2.72 11.79 -6.50
C ILE A 50 -3.98 11.88 -5.66
N ILE A 51 -3.96 12.72 -4.64
CA ILE A 51 -5.11 12.88 -3.75
C ILE A 51 -6.32 13.37 -4.53
N GLU A 52 -6.11 14.29 -5.45
CA GLU A 52 -7.21 14.78 -6.28
C GLU A 52 -7.77 13.69 -7.17
N GLN A 53 -6.92 12.84 -7.72
CA GLN A 53 -7.38 11.78 -8.59
C GLN A 53 -8.29 10.80 -7.87
N TRP A 54 -8.08 10.63 -6.59
CA TRP A 54 -8.90 9.73 -5.79
C TRP A 54 -9.96 10.50 -5.01
N HIS A 55 -10.29 11.73 -5.48
CA HIS A 55 -11.40 12.53 -4.95
C HIS A 55 -11.26 12.78 -3.46
N ASN A 56 -10.02 12.99 -3.02
CA ASN A 56 -9.73 13.28 -1.61
C ASN A 56 -10.13 12.13 -0.67
N SER A 57 -10.21 10.92 -1.20
CA SER A 57 -10.54 9.75 -0.38
C SER A 57 -9.35 9.25 0.41
N ILE A 58 -8.14 9.69 0.09
CA ILE A 58 -6.94 9.34 0.83
C ILE A 58 -6.22 10.62 1.19
N THR A 59 -5.38 10.53 2.21
CA THR A 59 -4.68 11.69 2.72
C THR A 59 -3.19 11.56 2.49
N LYS A 60 -2.47 12.67 2.69
CA LYS A 60 -1.03 12.64 2.59
C LYS A 60 -0.44 11.67 3.62
N GLU A 61 -1.03 11.64 4.82
CA GLU A 61 -0.57 10.73 5.84
C GLU A 61 -0.73 9.27 5.41
N ALA A 62 -1.82 8.97 4.70
CA ALA A 62 -2.04 7.61 4.22
C ALA A 62 -1.00 7.24 3.17
N ILE A 63 -0.68 8.17 2.28
CA ILE A 63 0.35 7.91 1.26
C ILE A 63 1.71 7.71 1.93
N THR A 64 2.00 8.54 2.94
CA THR A 64 3.26 8.39 3.68
C THR A 64 3.37 7.01 4.30
N GLU A 65 2.27 6.54 4.90
CA GLU A 65 2.29 5.22 5.50
C GLU A 65 2.51 4.13 4.47
N ALA A 66 1.89 4.28 3.30
CA ALA A 66 2.06 3.29 2.23
C ALA A 66 3.52 3.22 1.79
N VAL A 67 4.15 4.37 1.65
CA VAL A 67 5.56 4.41 1.24
C VAL A 67 6.45 3.78 2.30
N LYS A 68 6.17 4.07 3.58
CA LYS A 68 6.96 3.49 4.65
C LYS A 68 6.79 1.98 4.74
N LEU A 69 5.58 1.48 4.57
CA LEU A 69 5.35 0.05 4.60
C LEU A 69 6.03 -0.64 3.43
N ALA A 70 6.00 -0.02 2.26
CA ALA A 70 6.68 -0.57 1.10
C ALA A 70 8.18 -0.64 1.34
N ASN A 71 8.74 0.39 1.97
CA ASN A 71 10.15 0.40 2.26
C ASN A 71 10.52 -0.71 3.26
N GLU A 72 9.69 -0.90 4.29
CA GLU A 72 9.94 -1.95 5.24
C GLU A 72 9.87 -3.33 4.60
N ALA A 73 8.91 -3.52 3.71
CA ALA A 73 8.78 -4.79 3.03
C ALA A 73 9.99 -5.06 2.16
N PHE A 74 10.47 -4.04 1.47
CA PHE A 74 11.66 -4.18 0.64
C PHE A 74 12.85 -4.59 1.48
N LEU A 75 13.05 -3.94 2.62
CA LEU A 75 14.20 -4.23 3.47
C LEU A 75 14.13 -5.62 4.07
N LYS A 76 12.93 -6.09 4.40
CA LYS A 76 12.77 -7.41 4.98
C LYS A 76 12.94 -8.51 3.95
N HIS A 77 12.65 -8.22 2.69
CA HIS A 77 12.64 -9.25 1.65
C HIS A 77 13.57 -8.90 0.52
N VAL A 78 14.68 -8.25 0.86
CA VAL A 78 15.57 -7.75 -0.16
C VAL A 78 16.08 -8.86 -1.07
N ASN A 79 16.24 -10.05 -0.55
CA ASN A 79 16.72 -11.16 -1.37
C ASN A 79 15.74 -11.53 -2.48
N GLU A 80 14.48 -11.22 -2.30
CA GLU A 80 13.47 -11.53 -3.30
C GLU A 80 13.52 -10.56 -4.48
N PHE A 81 14.24 -9.46 -4.34
CA PHE A 81 14.35 -8.46 -5.37
C PHE A 81 15.65 -8.55 -6.14
N VAL A 82 16.50 -9.51 -5.79
CA VAL A 82 17.77 -9.65 -6.49
C VAL A 82 17.53 -10.29 -7.84
N LEU A 83 17.78 -9.53 -8.90
CA LEU A 83 17.59 -10.06 -10.26
C LEU A 83 18.78 -10.86 -10.72
N GLU A 84 19.96 -10.51 -10.24
CA GLU A 84 21.17 -11.14 -10.72
C GLU A 84 22.14 -11.18 -9.56
N PRO A 85 22.39 -12.36 -8.99
CA PRO A 85 23.32 -12.43 -7.87
C PRO A 85 24.70 -12.03 -8.33
N THR A 86 25.32 -11.16 -7.55
CA THR A 86 26.69 -10.81 -7.83
C THR A 86 27.56 -11.61 -6.89
N SER A 87 28.49 -12.31 -7.44
CA SER A 87 29.41 -12.98 -6.57
C SER A 87 30.59 -12.08 -6.38
N SER A 88 31.06 -12.04 -5.25
CA SER A 88 32.21 -11.16 -5.00
C SER A 88 33.25 -11.88 -4.23
#